data_c906f57e172e80f35f3e9864bb55b610
#
_entry.id   c906f57e172e80f35f3e9864bb55b610
#
_cell.length_a   1.000
_cell.length_b   1.000
_cell.length_c   1.000
_cell.angle_alpha   90.00
_cell.angle_beta   90.00
_cell.angle_gamma   90.00
#
_symmetry.space_group_name_H-M   'P 1'
#
loop_
_entity.id
_entity.type
_entity.pdbx_description
1 polymer ?
#
loop_
_entity_poly.entity_id
_entity_poly.type
_entity_poly.pdbx_seq_one_letter_code
_entity_poly.pdbx_strand_id
1 'polypeptide(L)'
;MDGNQKIGKTMSYIAWITGLIVLTLFFNRYLAEQENPNSKPESYRENGNAVVMLQQNRAGHYVTNGYINGYQVKFLLDTGATQVSIPATVAEKIGLSAGSRQSVNTANGVIEVFSTQVDSLAIGELSLYNLGANINPYMQDDTILLGMNALRQLKLLQQGNTLTLSEY
;
A
#
# COMPACT_ATOMS: atom_id res chain seq x y z
N MET A 1 -33.51 -29.79 -38.38
CA MET A 1 -32.06 -29.40 -38.42
C MET A 1 -31.68 -28.23 -37.53
N ASP A 2 -32.56 -27.66 -36.66
CA ASP A 2 -32.31 -26.40 -35.98
C ASP A 2 -31.74 -26.49 -34.54
N GLY A 3 -31.84 -27.67 -33.89
CA GLY A 3 -31.41 -27.82 -32.50
C GLY A 3 -29.86 -27.74 -32.29
N ASN A 4 -29.13 -28.40 -33.17
CA ASN A 4 -27.66 -28.47 -33.07
C ASN A 4 -26.99 -27.11 -33.38
N GLN A 5 -27.57 -26.31 -34.29
CA GLN A 5 -27.02 -24.96 -34.55
C GLN A 5 -27.28 -23.97 -33.39
N LYS A 6 -28.42 -24.09 -32.71
CA LYS A 6 -28.71 -23.27 -31.53
C LYS A 6 -27.76 -23.59 -30.37
N ILE A 7 -27.50 -24.91 -30.11
CA ILE A 7 -26.56 -25.39 -29.08
C ILE A 7 -25.15 -24.87 -29.41
N GLY A 8 -24.68 -24.98 -30.66
CA GLY A 8 -23.37 -24.50 -31.06
C GLY A 8 -23.18 -22.98 -30.83
N LYS A 9 -24.20 -22.14 -31.17
CA LYS A 9 -24.17 -20.71 -30.91
C LYS A 9 -24.11 -20.40 -29.40
N THR A 10 -24.94 -21.06 -28.60
CA THR A 10 -24.96 -20.88 -27.14
C THR A 10 -23.61 -21.25 -26.54
N MET A 11 -23.01 -22.38 -26.93
CA MET A 11 -21.69 -22.77 -26.49
C MET A 11 -20.59 -21.78 -26.90
N SER A 12 -20.70 -21.20 -28.10
CA SER A 12 -19.80 -20.14 -28.55
C SER A 12 -19.87 -18.89 -27.67
N TYR A 13 -21.10 -18.43 -27.33
CA TYR A 13 -21.26 -17.29 -26.43
C TYR A 13 -20.69 -17.57 -25.03
N ILE A 14 -20.94 -18.76 -24.48
CA ILE A 14 -20.38 -19.17 -23.18
C ILE A 14 -18.86 -19.17 -23.25
N ALA A 15 -18.25 -19.72 -24.31
CA ALA A 15 -16.81 -19.72 -24.47
C ALA A 15 -16.21 -18.30 -24.54
N TRP A 16 -16.86 -17.39 -25.28
CA TRP A 16 -16.42 -15.98 -25.33
C TRP A 16 -16.55 -15.28 -23.99
N ILE A 17 -17.65 -15.47 -23.28
CA ILE A 17 -17.87 -14.88 -21.95
C ILE A 17 -16.82 -15.41 -20.97
N THR A 18 -16.59 -16.73 -20.96
CA THR A 18 -15.56 -17.35 -20.10
C THR A 18 -14.18 -16.82 -20.45
N GLY A 19 -13.85 -16.72 -21.73
CA GLY A 19 -12.58 -16.15 -22.20
C GLY A 19 -12.37 -14.71 -21.72
N LEU A 20 -13.41 -13.87 -21.82
CA LEU A 20 -13.37 -12.49 -21.34
C LEU A 20 -13.21 -12.41 -19.81
N ILE A 21 -13.88 -13.27 -19.05
CA ILE A 21 -13.72 -13.32 -17.59
C ILE A 21 -12.29 -13.70 -17.22
N VAL A 22 -11.74 -14.77 -17.82
CA VAL A 22 -10.36 -15.19 -17.57
C VAL A 22 -9.36 -14.11 -17.93
N LEU A 23 -9.55 -13.45 -19.08
CA LEU A 23 -8.69 -12.36 -19.52
C LEU A 23 -8.76 -11.17 -18.55
N THR A 24 -9.95 -10.79 -18.09
CA THR A 24 -10.14 -9.71 -17.11
C THR A 24 -9.45 -10.04 -15.78
N LEU A 25 -9.62 -11.26 -15.27
CA LEU A 25 -8.95 -11.69 -14.03
C LEU A 25 -7.42 -11.69 -14.19
N PHE A 26 -6.91 -12.15 -15.33
CA PHE A 26 -5.48 -12.13 -15.63
C PHE A 26 -4.93 -10.70 -15.65
N PHE A 27 -5.58 -9.79 -16.38
CA PHE A 27 -5.12 -8.40 -16.46
C PHE A 27 -5.24 -7.66 -15.14
N ASN A 28 -6.31 -7.88 -14.37
CA ASN A 28 -6.45 -7.26 -13.06
C ASN A 28 -5.31 -7.68 -12.12
N ARG A 29 -4.95 -8.96 -12.11
CA ARG A 29 -3.83 -9.45 -11.32
C ARG A 29 -2.50 -8.86 -11.79
N TYR A 30 -2.26 -8.85 -13.10
CA TYR A 30 -1.05 -8.29 -13.70
C TYR A 30 -0.89 -6.79 -13.37
N LEU A 31 -1.96 -6.01 -13.47
CA LEU A 31 -1.94 -4.58 -13.13
C LEU A 31 -1.70 -4.35 -11.63
N ALA A 32 -2.34 -5.15 -10.78
CA ALA A 32 -2.14 -5.07 -9.33
C ALA A 32 -0.68 -5.37 -8.91
N GLU A 33 -0.05 -6.37 -9.54
CA GLU A 33 1.37 -6.68 -9.32
C GLU A 33 2.30 -5.57 -9.82
N GLN A 34 1.94 -4.86 -10.90
CA GLN A 34 2.69 -3.70 -11.37
C GLN A 34 2.55 -2.46 -10.47
N GLU A 35 1.36 -2.26 -9.87
CA GLU A 35 1.12 -1.16 -8.93
C GLU A 35 1.83 -1.41 -7.59
N ASN A 36 1.73 -2.63 -7.05
CA ASN A 36 2.36 -3.02 -5.79
C ASN A 36 3.16 -4.32 -5.93
N PRO A 37 4.41 -4.25 -6.44
CA PRO A 37 5.28 -5.42 -6.57
C PRO A 37 5.66 -6.02 -5.20
N ASN A 38 5.48 -5.27 -4.11
CA ASN A 38 5.79 -5.69 -2.75
C ASN A 38 4.51 -5.99 -1.96
N SER A 39 3.49 -6.57 -2.59
CA SER A 39 2.27 -7.02 -1.89
C SER A 39 2.58 -8.07 -0.81
N LYS A 40 3.70 -8.78 -0.97
CA LYS A 40 4.36 -9.63 0.03
C LYS A 40 5.84 -9.27 0.02
N PRO A 41 6.28 -8.27 0.82
CA PRO A 41 7.64 -7.80 0.78
C PRO A 41 8.61 -8.90 1.21
N GLU A 42 9.73 -9.00 0.51
CA GLU A 42 10.82 -9.87 0.91
C GLU A 42 11.41 -9.33 2.20
N SER A 43 11.43 -10.15 3.25
CA SER A 43 11.99 -9.76 4.54
C SER A 43 12.68 -10.92 5.23
N TYR A 44 13.76 -10.60 5.96
CA TYR A 44 14.58 -11.56 6.69
C TYR A 44 15.28 -10.86 7.85
N ARG A 45 15.98 -11.65 8.70
CA ARG A 45 16.85 -11.11 9.74
C ARG A 45 18.31 -11.32 9.37
N GLU A 46 19.08 -10.24 9.49
CA GLU A 46 20.51 -10.26 9.30
C GLU A 46 21.19 -9.75 10.59
N ASN A 47 22.03 -10.57 11.20
CA ASN A 47 22.68 -10.27 12.49
C ASN A 47 21.70 -9.86 13.61
N GLY A 48 20.48 -10.37 13.58
CA GLY A 48 19.42 -10.05 14.54
C GLY A 48 18.54 -8.86 14.13
N ASN A 49 18.96 -8.01 13.20
CA ASN A 49 18.22 -6.86 12.70
C ASN A 49 17.26 -7.27 11.59
N ALA A 50 16.05 -6.75 11.62
CA ALA A 50 15.09 -6.95 10.54
C ALA A 50 15.50 -6.18 9.28
N VAL A 51 15.38 -6.83 8.13
CA VAL A 51 15.68 -6.28 6.80
C VAL A 51 14.48 -6.53 5.89
N VAL A 52 14.09 -5.51 5.14
CA VAL A 52 13.02 -5.58 4.13
C VAL A 52 13.53 -5.02 2.82
N MET A 53 13.30 -5.76 1.73
CA MET A 53 13.66 -5.33 0.38
C MET A 53 12.39 -4.99 -0.41
N LEU A 54 12.37 -3.80 -0.99
CA LEU A 54 11.26 -3.28 -1.78
C LEU A 54 11.71 -2.99 -3.21
N GLN A 55 10.92 -3.43 -4.18
CA GLN A 55 11.12 -3.12 -5.59
C GLN A 55 10.30 -1.88 -5.98
N GLN A 56 10.85 -1.01 -6.82
CA GLN A 56 10.09 0.07 -7.42
C GLN A 56 8.96 -0.48 -8.30
N ASN A 57 7.82 0.16 -8.23
CA ASN A 57 6.75 -0.07 -9.17
C ASN A 57 7.02 0.64 -10.53
N ARG A 58 6.11 0.47 -11.48
CA ARG A 58 6.25 1.08 -12.82
C ARG A 58 6.32 2.62 -12.80
N ALA A 59 5.76 3.27 -11.78
CA ALA A 59 5.82 4.73 -11.61
C ALA A 59 7.07 5.22 -10.87
N GLY A 60 7.99 4.31 -10.50
CA GLY A 60 9.20 4.63 -9.75
C GLY A 60 8.98 4.78 -8.24
N HIS A 61 7.85 4.34 -7.73
CA HIS A 61 7.52 4.44 -6.31
C HIS A 61 7.75 3.11 -5.59
N TYR A 62 7.99 3.17 -4.29
CA TYR A 62 8.03 2.01 -3.40
C TYR A 62 6.67 1.89 -2.69
N VAL A 63 5.86 0.95 -3.18
CA VAL A 63 4.56 0.60 -2.60
C VAL A 63 4.66 -0.78 -1.99
N THR A 64 4.12 -0.98 -0.79
CA THR A 64 4.16 -2.27 -0.09
C THR A 64 2.94 -2.48 0.79
N ASN A 65 2.58 -3.73 1.04
CA ASN A 65 1.66 -4.05 2.11
C ASN A 65 2.39 -4.15 3.44
N GLY A 66 1.67 -3.85 4.50
CA GLY A 66 2.12 -3.99 5.88
C GLY A 66 0.93 -3.93 6.83
N TYR A 67 1.19 -3.59 8.08
CA TYR A 67 0.16 -3.59 9.11
C TYR A 67 0.23 -2.32 9.96
N ILE A 68 -0.92 -1.82 10.36
CA ILE A 68 -1.10 -0.83 11.43
C ILE A 68 -2.01 -1.44 12.49
N ASN A 69 -1.54 -1.53 13.74
CA ASN A 69 -2.26 -2.09 14.87
C ASN A 69 -2.85 -3.49 14.55
N GLY A 70 -2.14 -4.31 13.74
CA GLY A 70 -2.56 -5.62 13.29
C GLY A 70 -3.50 -5.66 12.09
N TYR A 71 -3.96 -4.51 11.59
CA TYR A 71 -4.78 -4.42 10.37
C TYR A 71 -3.91 -4.27 9.13
N GLN A 72 -4.15 -5.10 8.12
CA GLN A 72 -3.43 -5.01 6.86
C GLN A 72 -3.78 -3.74 6.10
N VAL A 73 -2.74 -3.02 5.66
CA VAL A 73 -2.83 -1.76 4.92
C VAL A 73 -1.80 -1.72 3.79
N LYS A 74 -1.95 -0.74 2.89
CA LYS A 74 -1.01 -0.46 1.81
C LYS A 74 -0.25 0.84 2.11
N PHE A 75 1.07 0.80 2.01
CA PHE A 75 1.96 1.94 2.21
C PHE A 75 2.58 2.39 0.90
N LEU A 76 2.71 3.70 0.75
CA LEU A 76 3.61 4.36 -0.19
C LEU A 76 4.71 5.05 0.61
N LEU A 77 5.97 4.69 0.38
CA LEU A 77 7.10 5.35 0.99
C LEU A 77 7.27 6.74 0.36
N ASP A 78 7.12 7.77 1.17
CA ASP A 78 7.16 9.16 0.73
C ASP A 78 8.08 10.00 1.61
N THR A 79 9.29 10.28 1.10
CA THR A 79 10.26 11.15 1.79
C THR A 79 9.86 12.62 1.80
N GLY A 80 8.87 13.03 1.00
CA GLY A 80 8.28 14.36 1.01
C GLY A 80 7.24 14.56 2.12
N ALA A 81 6.68 13.48 2.65
CA ALA A 81 5.76 13.54 3.78
C ALA A 81 6.52 13.60 5.11
N THR A 82 6.21 14.59 5.97
CA THR A 82 6.86 14.72 7.27
C THR A 82 6.44 13.64 8.26
N GLN A 83 5.16 13.22 8.20
CA GLN A 83 4.56 12.23 9.09
C GLN A 83 3.81 11.17 8.29
N VAL A 84 3.53 10.04 8.94
CA VAL A 84 2.59 9.05 8.42
C VAL A 84 1.24 9.70 8.22
N SER A 85 0.71 9.65 6.99
CA SER A 85 -0.57 10.25 6.63
C SER A 85 -1.55 9.17 6.19
N ILE A 86 -2.66 9.06 6.90
CA ILE A 86 -3.64 7.98 6.80
C ILE A 86 -4.93 8.53 6.20
N PRO A 87 -5.45 7.98 5.09
CA PRO A 87 -6.76 8.36 4.57
C PRO A 87 -7.85 8.18 5.62
N ALA A 88 -8.81 9.12 5.68
CA ALA A 88 -9.88 9.07 6.68
C ALA A 88 -10.69 7.77 6.61
N THR A 89 -10.94 7.26 5.41
CA THR A 89 -11.63 5.98 5.17
C THR A 89 -10.86 4.78 5.73
N VAL A 90 -9.53 4.80 5.64
CA VAL A 90 -8.68 3.75 6.21
C VAL A 90 -8.63 3.86 7.72
N ALA A 91 -8.47 5.09 8.27
CA ALA A 91 -8.46 5.34 9.70
C ALA A 91 -9.74 4.84 10.40
N GLU A 92 -10.91 5.13 9.82
CA GLU A 92 -12.20 4.63 10.28
C GLU A 92 -12.26 3.10 10.26
N LYS A 93 -11.83 2.48 9.16
CA LYS A 93 -11.83 1.03 8.97
C LYS A 93 -10.97 0.28 9.98
N ILE A 94 -9.84 0.87 10.39
CA ILE A 94 -8.91 0.26 11.37
C ILE A 94 -9.07 0.81 12.79
N GLY A 95 -10.11 1.62 13.04
CA GLY A 95 -10.50 2.07 14.38
C GLY A 95 -9.58 3.15 14.98
N LEU A 96 -8.89 3.95 14.16
CA LEU A 96 -8.07 5.07 14.67
C LEU A 96 -8.95 6.26 15.03
N SER A 97 -8.71 6.82 16.21
CA SER A 97 -9.42 8.01 16.69
C SER A 97 -8.78 9.29 16.16
N ALA A 98 -9.61 10.21 15.67
CA ALA A 98 -9.18 11.54 15.29
C ALA A 98 -8.96 12.39 16.56
N GLY A 99 -7.77 12.98 16.68
CA GLY A 99 -7.41 13.89 17.74
C GLY A 99 -7.59 15.36 17.34
N SER A 100 -6.65 16.22 17.75
CA SER A 100 -6.70 17.66 17.46
C SER A 100 -6.49 17.93 15.96
N ARG A 101 -7.13 19.01 15.49
CA ARG A 101 -6.97 19.53 14.15
C ARG A 101 -5.58 20.17 14.00
N GLN A 102 -4.93 19.91 12.88
CA GLN A 102 -3.59 20.43 12.55
C GLN A 102 -3.56 20.89 11.09
N SER A 103 -2.77 21.92 10.81
CA SER A 103 -2.51 22.37 9.44
C SER A 103 -1.19 21.76 8.96
N VAL A 104 -1.21 21.15 7.77
CA VAL A 104 0.01 20.63 7.12
C VAL A 104 0.19 21.27 5.74
N ASN A 105 1.44 21.57 5.41
CA ASN A 105 1.81 22.05 4.09
C ASN A 105 1.99 20.86 3.15
N THR A 106 1.34 20.91 1.99
CA THR A 106 1.49 19.94 0.92
C THR A 106 1.90 20.64 -0.37
N ALA A 107 2.29 19.88 -1.38
CA ALA A 107 2.58 20.41 -2.71
C ALA A 107 1.39 21.19 -3.32
N ASN A 108 0.14 20.86 -2.91
CA ASN A 108 -1.08 21.50 -3.38
C ASN A 108 -1.60 22.59 -2.44
N GLY A 109 -0.81 22.99 -1.44
CA GLY A 109 -1.17 24.02 -0.47
C GLY A 109 -1.37 23.49 0.95
N VAL A 110 -1.88 24.35 1.81
CA VAL A 110 -2.16 24.02 3.22
C VAL A 110 -3.48 23.30 3.32
N ILE A 111 -3.48 22.18 4.02
CA ILE A 111 -4.68 21.38 4.31
C ILE A 111 -4.85 21.19 5.81
N GLU A 112 -6.07 20.92 6.26
CA GLU A 112 -6.37 20.53 7.62
C GLU A 112 -6.45 19.02 7.75
N VAL A 113 -5.73 18.45 8.72
CA VAL A 113 -5.71 17.05 9.07
C VAL A 113 -5.98 16.86 10.56
N PHE A 114 -6.21 15.64 11.02
CA PHE A 114 -6.42 15.34 12.42
C PHE A 114 -5.26 14.50 12.96
N SER A 115 -4.70 14.89 14.10
CA SER A 115 -3.67 14.07 14.75
C SER A 115 -4.23 12.70 15.15
N THR A 116 -3.37 11.67 15.11
CA THR A 116 -3.67 10.35 15.65
C THR A 116 -2.37 9.66 16.08
N GLN A 117 -2.51 8.56 16.80
CA GLN A 117 -1.39 7.73 17.27
C GLN A 117 -1.54 6.32 16.69
N VAL A 118 -0.43 5.78 16.20
CA VAL A 118 -0.29 4.40 15.74
C VAL A 118 0.56 3.66 16.76
N ASP A 119 -0.01 2.64 17.41
CA ASP A 119 0.71 1.87 18.43
C ASP A 119 1.79 1.00 17.80
N SER A 120 1.47 0.36 16.67
CA SER A 120 2.42 -0.46 15.91
C SER A 120 2.24 -0.30 14.41
N LEU A 121 3.36 -0.26 13.69
CA LEU A 121 3.45 -0.30 12.24
C LEU A 121 4.46 -1.38 11.87
N ALA A 122 4.07 -2.32 11.00
CA ALA A 122 4.95 -3.39 10.57
C ALA A 122 4.97 -3.53 9.04
N ILE A 123 6.17 -3.82 8.50
CA ILE A 123 6.41 -4.17 7.10
C ILE A 123 7.35 -5.38 7.11
N GLY A 124 6.84 -6.56 6.72
CA GLY A 124 7.59 -7.81 6.87
C GLY A 124 8.03 -8.03 8.31
N GLU A 125 9.34 -8.21 8.53
CA GLU A 125 9.95 -8.38 9.85
C GLU A 125 10.21 -7.05 10.59
N LEU A 126 10.14 -5.90 9.89
CA LEU A 126 10.32 -4.58 10.50
C LEU A 126 9.10 -4.17 11.31
N SER A 127 9.34 -3.65 12.52
CA SER A 127 8.29 -3.13 13.39
C SER A 127 8.71 -1.80 14.00
N LEU A 128 7.83 -0.81 13.90
CA LEU A 128 7.95 0.49 14.53
C LEU A 128 6.79 0.69 15.51
N TYR A 129 7.03 1.40 16.59
CA TYR A 129 6.05 1.58 17.66
C TYR A 129 5.87 3.04 18.04
N ASN A 130 4.69 3.36 18.57
CA ASN A 130 4.35 4.68 19.10
C ASN A 130 4.59 5.82 18.10
N LEU A 131 4.10 5.65 16.87
CA LEU A 131 4.25 6.64 15.80
C LEU A 131 3.12 7.65 15.84
N GLY A 132 3.47 8.93 15.90
CA GLY A 132 2.53 10.01 15.58
C GLY A 132 2.16 9.96 14.10
N ALA A 133 0.88 10.10 13.80
CA ALA A 133 0.35 10.11 12.43
C ALA A 133 -0.72 11.20 12.28
N ASN A 134 -1.17 11.43 11.07
CA ASN A 134 -2.35 12.25 10.84
C ASN A 134 -3.39 11.50 10.01
N ILE A 135 -4.66 11.82 10.26
CA ILE A 135 -5.80 11.39 9.46
C ILE A 135 -6.09 12.50 8.46
N ASN A 136 -5.97 12.18 7.19
CA ASN A 136 -6.12 13.12 6.09
C ASN A 136 -7.44 12.87 5.32
N PRO A 137 -8.42 13.77 5.45
CA PRO A 137 -9.72 13.63 4.79
C PRO A 137 -9.69 13.90 3.28
N TYR A 138 -8.59 14.43 2.76
CA TYR A 138 -8.46 14.76 1.33
C TYR A 138 -7.82 13.64 0.50
N MET A 139 -7.31 12.59 1.13
CA MET A 139 -6.83 11.40 0.44
C MET A 139 -8.03 10.53 0.03
N GLN A 140 -8.12 10.23 -1.27
CA GLN A 140 -9.26 9.50 -1.84
C GLN A 140 -9.01 8.01 -2.03
N ASP A 141 -7.73 7.60 -2.06
CA ASP A 141 -7.32 6.21 -2.17
C ASP A 141 -7.16 5.55 -0.78
N ASP A 142 -6.80 4.26 -0.76
CA ASP A 142 -6.57 3.48 0.45
C ASP A 142 -5.08 3.38 0.83
N THR A 143 -4.20 4.15 0.16
CA THR A 143 -2.76 4.09 0.35
C THR A 143 -2.32 5.08 1.42
N ILE A 144 -1.65 4.58 2.44
CA ILE A 144 -1.07 5.37 3.53
C ILE A 144 0.29 5.90 3.10
N LEU A 145 0.56 7.19 3.30
CA LEU A 145 1.91 7.74 3.11
C LEU A 145 2.78 7.41 4.32
N LEU A 146 3.86 6.69 4.09
CA LEU A 146 4.87 6.40 5.11
C LEU A 146 5.91 7.52 5.10
N GLY A 147 5.71 8.51 5.98
CA GLY A 147 6.51 9.73 6.03
C GLY A 147 7.82 9.59 6.82
N MET A 148 8.57 10.68 6.83
CA MET A 148 9.92 10.74 7.39
C MET A 148 9.99 10.45 8.89
N ASN A 149 8.93 10.69 9.67
CA ASN A 149 8.94 10.33 11.10
C ASN A 149 9.04 8.82 11.36
N ALA A 150 8.58 7.99 10.41
CA ALA A 150 8.80 6.54 10.41
C ALA A 150 10.12 6.19 9.73
N LEU A 151 10.36 6.68 8.50
CA LEU A 151 11.52 6.33 7.68
C LEU A 151 12.86 6.66 8.34
N ARG A 152 12.99 7.78 9.06
CA ARG A 152 14.23 8.16 9.77
C ARG A 152 14.63 7.24 10.93
N GLN A 153 13.74 6.35 11.36
CA GLN A 153 14.05 5.32 12.37
C GLN A 153 14.71 4.09 11.76
N LEU A 154 14.86 4.07 10.43
CA LEU A 154 15.40 2.96 9.66
C LEU A 154 16.62 3.42 8.86
N LYS A 155 17.51 2.49 8.57
CA LYS A 155 18.52 2.66 7.53
C LYS A 155 17.86 2.42 6.17
N LEU A 156 18.06 3.36 5.25
CA LEU A 156 17.55 3.27 3.88
C LEU A 156 18.76 3.17 2.93
N LEU A 157 18.82 2.09 2.16
CA LEU A 157 19.83 1.88 1.13
C LEU A 157 19.15 1.62 -0.20
N GLN A 158 19.26 2.56 -1.12
CA GLN A 158 18.74 2.40 -2.48
C GLN A 158 19.86 1.98 -3.43
N GLN A 159 19.65 0.87 -4.14
CA GLN A 159 20.53 0.37 -5.19
C GLN A 159 19.70 0.04 -6.44
N GLY A 160 19.86 0.83 -7.48
CA GLY A 160 19.02 0.73 -8.69
C GLY A 160 17.54 0.90 -8.35
N ASN A 161 16.72 -0.11 -8.65
CA ASN A 161 15.27 -0.11 -8.40
C ASN A 161 14.88 -0.77 -7.07
N THR A 162 15.86 -1.18 -6.27
CA THR A 162 15.63 -1.83 -4.97
C THR A 162 15.94 -0.87 -3.83
N LEU A 163 15.03 -0.77 -2.88
CA LEU A 163 15.22 -0.08 -1.61
C LEU A 163 15.27 -1.12 -0.49
N THR A 164 16.37 -1.13 0.24
CA THR A 164 16.52 -1.93 1.45
C THR A 164 16.25 -1.07 2.67
N LEU A 165 15.33 -1.51 3.52
CA LEU A 165 15.03 -0.94 4.83
C LEU A 165 15.59 -1.88 5.89
N SER A 166 16.31 -1.36 6.90
CA SER A 166 16.78 -2.17 8.01
C SER A 166 16.77 -1.39 9.32
N GLU A 167 16.74 -2.13 10.43
CA GLU A 167 17.01 -1.57 11.77
C GLU A 167 18.45 -1.07 11.86
N TYR A 168 18.70 -0.16 12.84
CA TYR A 168 20.04 0.36 13.12
C TYR A 168 20.90 -0.66 13.85
#